data_b0e11725c54f5104e11fb43a8b4489f4
#
_entry.id   b0e11725c54f5104e11fb43a8b4489f4
#
_cell.length_a   1.000
_cell.length_b   1.000
_cell.length_c   1.000
_cell.angle_alpha   90.00
_cell.angle_beta   90.00
_cell.angle_gamma   90.00
#
_symmetry.space_group_name_H-M   'P 1'
#
loop_
_entity.id
_entity.type
_entity.pdbx_description
1 polymer ?
#
loop_
_entity_poly.entity_id
_entity_poly.type
_entity_poly.pdbx_seq_one_letter_code
_entity_poly.pdbx_strand_id
1 'polypeptide(L)'
;MRVGTTCFIFFLLTASNLFANGTTGKIAGTITDAKTGDKLIGVNVTVEGLPLGASTDLEGYYAILNVPPGTYNVKASYIGYAPSVVTDVRVSID
;
A
#
# COMPACT_ATOMS: atom_id res chain seq x y z
N MET A 1 -6.49 -18.64 -15.13
CA MET A 1 -6.77 -18.36 -14.33
C MET A 1 -7.26 -17.47 -14.34
N ARG A 2 -7.87 -17.42 -14.27
CA ARG A 2 -8.40 -16.61 -14.10
C ARG A 2 -8.00 -15.98 -13.33
N VAL A 3 -7.46 -15.61 -13.56
CA VAL A 3 -6.77 -15.13 -13.05
C VAL A 3 -7.06 -14.13 -12.23
N GLY A 4 -7.31 -13.10 -12.48
CA GLY A 4 -7.64 -12.15 -11.54
C GLY A 4 -8.55 -12.61 -10.50
N THR A 5 -9.33 -13.59 -10.84
CA THR A 5 -10.29 -14.06 -9.89
C THR A 5 -9.69 -14.86 -8.78
N THR A 6 -8.48 -15.34 -8.97
CA THR A 6 -7.90 -16.17 -7.96
C THR A 6 -6.72 -15.55 -7.28
N CYS A 7 -6.25 -14.44 -7.79
CA CYS A 7 -5.04 -13.82 -7.26
C CYS A 7 -5.33 -12.46 -6.72
N PHE A 8 -6.28 -12.39 -5.79
CA PHE A 8 -6.58 -11.12 -5.18
C PHE A 8 -5.62 -10.83 -4.05
N ILE A 9 -5.27 -9.60 -3.93
CA ILE A 9 -4.51 -9.09 -2.80
C ILE A 9 -5.49 -8.38 -1.91
N PHE A 10 -5.53 -8.80 -0.65
CA PHE A 10 -6.32 -8.09 0.33
C PHE A 10 -5.49 -6.92 0.83
N PHE A 11 -6.02 -5.73 0.66
CA PHE A 11 -5.26 -4.53 0.90
C PHE A 11 -5.85 -3.80 2.11
N LEU A 12 -5.13 -3.82 3.20
CA LEU A 12 -5.51 -3.06 4.37
C LEU A 12 -4.64 -1.82 4.44
N LEU A 13 -5.25 -0.67 4.38
CA LEU A 13 -4.53 0.58 4.30
C LEU A 13 -4.90 1.48 5.45
N THR A 14 -3.90 2.06 6.06
CA THR A 14 -4.13 3.12 7.02
C THR A 14 -3.28 4.31 6.64
N ALA A 15 -3.80 5.48 6.89
CA ALA A 15 -3.06 6.71 6.74
C ALA A 15 -2.97 7.34 8.11
N SER A 16 -1.75 7.58 8.56
CA SER A 16 -1.52 8.10 9.89
C SER A 16 -1.11 9.54 9.83
N ASN A 17 -1.60 10.29 10.79
CA ASN A 17 -1.14 11.66 10.94
C ASN A 17 -0.08 11.70 11.98
N LEU A 18 0.97 12.42 11.71
CA LEU A 18 2.02 12.58 12.65
C LEU A 18 1.86 13.91 13.34
N PHE A 19 2.67 14.06 14.40
CA PHE A 19 2.56 15.22 15.12
C PHE A 19 3.25 16.32 14.48
N ALA A 20 3.03 17.36 14.95
CA ALA A 20 3.29 18.61 14.61
C ALA A 20 4.48 19.02 13.86
N ASN A 21 5.51 18.44 14.01
CA ASN A 21 6.71 18.87 13.33
C ASN A 21 6.79 18.39 11.92
N GLY A 22 5.89 17.54 11.53
CA GLY A 22 5.99 16.97 10.21
C GLY A 22 5.32 17.83 9.19
N THR A 23 5.87 17.84 8.01
CA THR A 23 5.21 18.42 6.86
C THR A 23 4.77 17.33 5.91
N THR A 24 4.96 16.08 6.27
CA THR A 24 4.58 14.95 5.44
C THR A 24 3.88 13.90 6.28
N GLY A 25 3.21 13.00 5.63
CA GLY A 25 2.52 11.91 6.29
C GLY A 25 3.11 10.57 5.91
N LYS A 26 2.36 9.52 6.20
CA LYS A 26 2.79 8.16 5.98
C LYS A 26 1.61 7.33 5.47
N ILE A 27 1.89 6.41 4.57
CA ILE A 27 0.92 5.42 4.14
C ILE A 27 1.45 4.06 4.58
N ALA A 28 0.67 3.33 5.35
CA ALA A 28 1.11 2.05 5.88
C ALA A 28 -0.04 1.06 5.85
N GLY A 29 0.28 -0.21 5.79
CA GLY A 29 -0.74 -1.24 5.82
C GLY A 29 -0.13 -2.61 5.67
N THR A 30 -0.99 -3.61 5.48
CA THR A 30 -0.56 -4.98 5.25
C THR A 30 -1.21 -5.51 4.00
N ILE A 31 -0.55 -6.48 3.38
CA ILE A 31 -1.06 -7.11 2.17
C ILE A 31 -1.07 -8.61 2.37
N THR A 32 -2.22 -9.21 2.12
CA THR A 32 -2.38 -10.66 2.25
C THR A 32 -3.08 -11.19 1.01
N ASP A 33 -2.96 -12.48 0.82
CA ASP A 33 -3.69 -13.16 -0.25
C ASP A 33 -5.17 -13.22 0.13
N ALA A 34 -6.02 -12.75 -0.76
CA ALA A 34 -7.43 -12.64 -0.45
C ALA A 34 -8.11 -13.99 -0.27
N LYS A 35 -7.54 -15.04 -0.82
CA LYS A 35 -8.14 -16.37 -0.70
C LYS A 35 -7.64 -17.12 0.51
N THR A 36 -6.37 -17.02 0.81
CA THR A 36 -5.77 -17.85 1.86
C THR A 36 -5.46 -17.08 3.12
N GLY A 37 -5.36 -15.75 3.02
CA GLY A 37 -4.98 -14.93 4.15
C GLY A 37 -3.49 -14.91 4.41
N ASP A 38 -2.71 -15.55 3.56
CA ASP A 38 -1.26 -15.57 3.77
C ASP A 38 -0.67 -14.19 3.56
N LYS A 39 0.33 -13.88 4.36
CA LYS A 39 1.04 -12.62 4.22
C LYS A 39 1.90 -12.66 2.98
N LEU A 40 1.87 -11.60 2.20
CA LEU A 40 2.63 -11.53 0.96
C LEU A 40 3.87 -10.68 1.18
N ILE A 41 5.03 -11.29 0.94
CA ILE A 41 6.32 -10.68 1.19
C ILE A 41 6.89 -10.19 -0.12
N GLY A 42 7.44 -8.98 -0.12
CA GLY A 42 8.09 -8.45 -1.32
C GLY A 42 7.15 -7.84 -2.33
N VAL A 43 5.92 -7.54 -1.93
CA VAL A 43 4.99 -6.86 -2.81
C VAL A 43 5.44 -5.43 -3.00
N ASN A 44 5.46 -4.95 -4.23
CA ASN A 44 5.81 -3.56 -4.52
C ASN A 44 4.59 -2.70 -4.32
N VAL A 45 4.71 -1.71 -3.45
CA VAL A 45 3.64 -0.76 -3.18
C VAL A 45 4.15 0.62 -3.57
N THR A 46 3.48 1.27 -4.50
CA THR A 46 3.93 2.55 -5.00
C THR A 46 2.78 3.56 -4.96
N VAL A 47 3.14 4.84 -4.87
CA VAL A 47 2.17 5.92 -4.94
C VAL A 47 2.22 6.48 -6.34
N GLU A 48 1.08 6.46 -7.03
CA GLU A 48 1.06 6.96 -8.39
C GLU A 48 1.30 8.47 -8.41
N GLY A 49 2.17 8.89 -9.28
CA GLY A 49 2.49 10.31 -9.39
C GLY A 49 3.63 10.78 -8.53
N LEU A 50 4.15 9.94 -7.65
CA LEU A 50 5.27 10.29 -6.79
C LEU A 50 6.34 9.21 -6.88
N PRO A 51 7.61 9.59 -6.72
CA PRO A 51 8.68 8.59 -6.73
C PRO A 51 8.85 7.96 -5.35
N LEU A 52 7.76 7.48 -4.78
CA LEU A 52 7.74 6.90 -3.45
C LEU A 52 7.13 5.52 -3.50
N GLY A 53 7.66 4.64 -2.69
CA GLY A 53 7.12 3.30 -2.61
C GLY A 53 7.80 2.51 -1.53
N ALA A 54 7.36 1.29 -1.36
CA ALA A 54 7.93 0.38 -0.38
C ALA A 54 7.64 -1.05 -0.80
N SER A 55 8.31 -2.00 -0.16
CA SER A 55 8.01 -3.42 -0.35
C SER A 55 7.52 -3.98 0.98
N THR A 56 6.67 -4.99 0.91
CA THR A 56 6.20 -5.61 2.14
C THR A 56 7.29 -6.47 2.76
N ASP A 57 7.27 -6.52 4.08
CA ASP A 57 8.23 -7.31 4.84
C ASP A 57 7.68 -8.72 5.13
N LEU A 58 8.31 -9.42 6.05
CA LEU A 58 7.93 -10.79 6.39
C LEU A 58 6.52 -10.90 6.95
N GLU A 59 5.98 -9.82 7.44
CA GLU A 59 4.64 -9.80 7.97
C GLU A 59 3.63 -9.28 6.96
N GLY A 60 4.06 -9.02 5.74
CA GLY A 60 3.21 -8.40 4.75
C GLY A 60 2.97 -6.93 4.98
N TYR A 61 3.73 -6.32 5.86
CA TYR A 61 3.55 -4.93 6.24
C TYR A 61 4.41 -4.02 5.37
N TYR A 62 3.87 -2.88 5.01
CA TYR A 62 4.63 -1.86 4.29
C TYR A 62 4.39 -0.50 4.93
N ALA A 63 5.33 0.39 4.72
CA ALA A 63 5.19 1.77 5.16
C ALA A 63 5.89 2.67 4.15
N ILE A 64 5.17 3.63 3.62
CA ILE A 64 5.70 4.63 2.71
C ILE A 64 5.78 5.94 3.48
N LEU A 65 7.00 6.43 3.65
CA LEU A 65 7.23 7.59 4.49
C LEU A 65 7.36 8.85 3.66
N ASN A 66 7.24 9.98 4.33
CA ASN A 66 7.47 11.28 3.70
C ASN A 66 6.53 11.56 2.53
N VAL A 67 5.28 11.17 2.69
CA VAL A 67 4.28 11.41 1.66
C VAL A 67 3.69 12.80 1.88
N PRO A 68 3.79 13.70 0.91
CA PRO A 68 3.18 15.02 1.07
C PRO A 68 1.67 14.90 1.24
N PRO A 69 1.04 15.85 1.91
CA PRO A 69 -0.41 15.79 2.05
C PRO A 69 -1.08 15.86 0.69
N GLY A 70 -2.14 15.12 0.55
CA GLY A 70 -2.86 15.08 -0.71
C GLY A 70 -3.67 13.82 -0.81
N THR A 71 -4.24 13.59 -1.99
CA THR A 71 -5.02 12.41 -2.27
C THR A 71 -4.33 11.65 -3.39
N TYR A 72 -4.12 10.37 -3.17
CA TYR A 72 -3.31 9.58 -4.07
C TYR A 72 -3.94 8.25 -4.39
N ASN A 73 -3.49 7.64 -5.46
CA ASN A 73 -3.77 6.24 -5.75
C ASN A 73 -2.52 5.44 -5.36
N VAL A 74 -2.73 4.33 -4.68
CA VAL A 74 -1.65 3.47 -4.21
C VAL A 74 -1.79 2.14 -4.92
N LYS A 75 -0.71 1.70 -5.55
CA LYS A 75 -0.73 0.49 -6.36
C LYS A 75 0.15 -0.56 -5.73
N ALA A 76 -0.38 -1.78 -5.62
CA ALA A 76 0.37 -2.93 -5.16
C ALA A 76 0.53 -3.90 -6.32
N SER A 77 1.72 -4.38 -6.56
CA SER A 77 1.96 -5.35 -7.62
C SER A 77 2.88 -6.45 -7.13
N TYR A 78 2.63 -7.66 -7.60
CA TYR A 78 3.38 -8.81 -7.17
C TYR A 78 3.32 -9.86 -8.27
N ILE A 79 4.40 -10.60 -8.43
CA ILE A 79 4.47 -11.61 -9.47
C ILE A 79 3.41 -12.68 -9.22
N GLY A 80 2.64 -13.00 -10.24
CA GLY A 80 1.62 -14.02 -10.14
C GLY A 80 0.27 -13.52 -9.64
N TYR A 81 0.17 -12.22 -9.34
CA TYR A 81 -1.07 -11.64 -8.85
C TYR A 81 -1.48 -10.48 -9.73
N ALA A 82 -2.77 -10.27 -9.83
CA ALA A 82 -3.28 -9.08 -10.51
C ALA A 82 -2.93 -7.85 -9.68
N PRO A 83 -2.54 -6.76 -10.30
CA PRO A 83 -2.26 -5.54 -9.56
C PRO A 83 -3.52 -5.04 -8.86
N SER A 84 -3.33 -4.44 -7.72
CA SER A 84 -4.42 -3.88 -6.94
C SER A 84 -4.16 -2.39 -6.74
N VAL A 85 -5.17 -1.57 -6.96
CA VAL A 85 -5.03 -0.13 -6.80
C VAL A 85 -6.10 0.34 -5.83
N VAL A 86 -5.67 1.08 -4.81
CA VAL A 86 -6.58 1.73 -3.89
C VAL A 86 -6.60 3.21 -4.26
N THR A 87 -7.77 3.72 -4.57
CA THR A 87 -7.90 5.09 -5.03
C THR A 87 -8.31 6.01 -3.90
N ASP A 88 -8.05 7.29 -4.09
CA ASP A 88 -8.49 8.33 -3.16
C ASP A 88 -7.97 8.13 -1.75
N VAL A 89 -6.72 7.72 -1.64
CA VAL A 89 -6.06 7.60 -0.35
C VAL A 89 -5.66 9.00 0.09
N ARG A 90 -6.23 9.45 1.19
CA ARG A 90 -5.97 10.79 1.66
C ARG A 90 -4.88 10.77 2.71
N VAL A 91 -3.88 11.60 2.52
CA VAL A 91 -2.79 11.75 3.45
C VAL A 91 -2.83 13.17 3.97
N SER A 92 -2.80 13.31 5.27
CA SER A 92 -2.83 14.63 5.89
C SER A 92 -1.75 14.73 6.95
N ILE A 93 -1.47 15.95 7.36
CA ILE A 93 -0.49 16.24 8.39
C ILE A 93 -1.26 16.74 9.58
N ASP A 94 -0.89 16.27 10.72
CA ASP A 94 -1.53 16.79 11.92
C ASP A 94 -0.70 17.76 12.62
#